data_98a8009f7548e1223d955465f359c185
#
_entry.id   98a8009f7548e1223d955465f359c185
#
_cell.length_a   1.000
_cell.length_b   1.000
_cell.length_c   1.000
_cell.angle_alpha   90.00
_cell.angle_beta   90.00
_cell.angle_gamma   90.00
#
_symmetry.space_group_name_H-M   'P 1'
#
loop_
_entity.id
_entity.type
_entity.pdbx_description
1 polymer ?
#
loop_
_entity_poly.entity_id
_entity_poly.type
_entity_poly.pdbx_seq_one_letter_code
_entity_poly.pdbx_strand_id
1 'polypeptide(L)'
;MKKKPIYVEIDLQASMEDAWRYTQNPKLHEQWDLRFTSITYSEKKFADKPQRFTYETKVMPGLTVSGWGESKGEHLKKDGAKISSLHFGTPQKISPIAEGKGYWKYIPHEQGLTFLTQYDYDVRYGKLGTLFDIVFRPLMGWATALSFDVLKRWLEKGENPFSQYRRFFLTMLISGLFCFIWLYHGLVPKVLVQHPDEVMMVKDALANLSSVTTTKNDANLSNATVLVYWIGIAEMIFALSWLLPRGKRLLFGLQILLFPILTLCAVLAHSTIAMAPFNPVTFNGALWILSIIGFQLSKDLPSAKSCKRKRGEKA
;
A
#
# COMPACT_ATOMS: atom_id res chain seq x y z
N MET A 1 -11.38 25.40 12.43
CA MET A 1 -12.00 24.82 11.22
C MET A 1 -12.76 23.55 11.60
N LYS A 2 -14.05 23.41 11.24
CA LYS A 2 -14.79 22.14 11.41
C LYS A 2 -14.11 21.07 10.53
N LYS A 3 -13.63 20.00 11.15
CA LYS A 3 -13.04 18.87 10.44
C LYS A 3 -14.13 18.16 9.62
N LYS A 4 -13.81 17.77 8.39
CA LYS A 4 -14.76 17.01 7.57
C LYS A 4 -14.79 15.56 8.06
N PRO A 5 -15.99 14.95 8.21
CA PRO A 5 -16.11 13.53 8.52
C PRO A 5 -15.44 12.68 7.42
N ILE A 6 -14.97 11.50 7.81
CA ILE A 6 -14.49 10.50 6.86
C ILE A 6 -15.71 9.90 6.16
N TYR A 7 -15.67 9.88 4.84
CA TYR A 7 -16.68 9.30 3.97
C TYR A 7 -16.04 8.30 3.01
N VAL A 8 -16.60 7.11 2.92
CA VAL A 8 -16.20 6.07 1.96
C VAL A 8 -17.44 5.39 1.42
N GLU A 9 -17.52 5.22 0.10
CA GLU A 9 -18.62 4.59 -0.62
C GLU A 9 -18.06 3.65 -1.70
N ILE A 10 -18.70 2.48 -1.85
CA ILE A 10 -18.40 1.50 -2.89
C ILE A 10 -19.68 0.81 -3.36
N ASP A 11 -19.73 0.48 -4.65
CA ASP A 11 -20.82 -0.33 -5.22
C ASP A 11 -20.41 -1.81 -5.19
N LEU A 12 -21.30 -2.66 -4.66
CA LEU A 12 -21.13 -4.10 -4.49
C LEU A 12 -22.16 -4.84 -5.35
N GLN A 13 -21.67 -5.78 -6.16
CA GLN A 13 -22.52 -6.74 -6.89
C GLN A 13 -22.82 -7.94 -5.97
N ALA A 14 -23.56 -7.70 -4.89
CA ALA A 14 -23.89 -8.69 -3.88
C ALA A 14 -25.32 -8.46 -3.38
N SER A 15 -25.91 -9.48 -2.76
CA SER A 15 -27.21 -9.35 -2.11
C SER A 15 -27.13 -8.47 -0.83
N MET A 16 -28.24 -7.85 -0.47
CA MET A 16 -28.36 -7.11 0.80
C MET A 16 -28.06 -8.03 2.00
N GLU A 17 -28.48 -9.29 1.94
CA GLU A 17 -28.30 -10.27 3.00
C GLU A 17 -26.80 -10.64 3.16
N ASP A 18 -26.11 -10.91 2.07
CA ASP A 18 -24.68 -11.22 2.11
C ASP A 18 -23.89 -10.02 2.62
N ALA A 19 -24.08 -8.83 2.05
CA ALA A 19 -23.40 -7.62 2.50
C ALA A 19 -23.64 -7.37 4.00
N TRP A 20 -24.87 -7.55 4.46
CA TRP A 20 -25.22 -7.44 5.88
C TRP A 20 -24.50 -8.48 6.73
N ARG A 21 -24.56 -9.74 6.33
CA ARG A 21 -23.88 -10.85 7.02
C ARG A 21 -22.38 -10.63 7.16
N TYR A 22 -21.70 -10.23 6.08
CA TYR A 22 -20.26 -10.03 6.09
C TYR A 22 -19.81 -8.80 6.88
N THR A 23 -20.67 -7.82 7.05
CA THR A 23 -20.35 -6.60 7.77
C THR A 23 -20.82 -6.62 9.25
N GLN A 24 -21.92 -7.33 9.56
CA GLN A 24 -22.48 -7.35 10.92
C GLN A 24 -22.04 -8.58 11.74
N ASN A 25 -21.53 -9.64 11.10
CA ASN A 25 -20.96 -10.76 11.82
C ASN A 25 -19.51 -10.39 12.23
N PRO A 26 -19.18 -10.36 13.54
CA PRO A 26 -17.87 -9.93 14.03
C PRO A 26 -16.72 -10.76 13.44
N LYS A 27 -16.91 -12.10 13.31
CA LYS A 27 -15.90 -13.02 12.77
C LYS A 27 -15.64 -12.86 11.27
N LEU A 28 -16.61 -12.37 10.51
CA LEU A 28 -16.41 -12.01 9.11
C LEU A 28 -15.86 -10.59 9.00
N HIS A 29 -16.37 -9.65 9.78
CA HIS A 29 -15.97 -8.26 9.77
C HIS A 29 -14.47 -8.08 10.07
N GLU A 30 -13.94 -8.76 11.10
CA GLU A 30 -12.51 -8.66 11.47
C GLU A 30 -11.55 -9.16 10.38
N GLN A 31 -12.01 -9.93 9.38
CA GLN A 31 -11.17 -10.46 8.32
C GLN A 31 -10.90 -9.42 7.21
N TRP A 32 -11.88 -8.59 6.89
CA TRP A 32 -11.77 -7.64 5.79
C TRP A 32 -11.50 -6.19 6.20
N ASP A 33 -11.81 -5.83 7.45
CA ASP A 33 -11.61 -4.46 7.92
C ASP A 33 -10.24 -4.29 8.58
N LEU A 34 -9.31 -3.67 7.87
CA LEU A 34 -7.92 -3.45 8.31
C LEU A 34 -7.81 -2.71 9.65
N ARG A 35 -8.87 -2.02 10.07
CA ARG A 35 -8.91 -1.25 11.32
C ARG A 35 -9.10 -2.13 12.56
N PHE A 36 -9.51 -3.37 12.38
CA PHE A 36 -9.82 -4.29 13.48
C PHE A 36 -9.01 -5.58 13.35
N THR A 37 -8.43 -6.02 14.46
CA THR A 37 -7.78 -7.33 14.55
C THR A 37 -8.70 -8.35 15.20
N SER A 38 -9.56 -7.89 16.13
CA SER A 38 -10.55 -8.72 16.82
C SER A 38 -11.76 -7.88 17.19
N ILE A 39 -12.95 -8.49 17.09
CA ILE A 39 -14.22 -7.89 17.50
C ILE A 39 -14.98 -8.93 18.31
N THR A 40 -15.34 -8.60 19.54
CA THR A 40 -16.07 -9.49 20.45
C THR A 40 -17.37 -8.83 20.89
N TYR A 41 -18.51 -9.41 20.51
CA TYR A 41 -19.83 -8.94 20.92
C TYR A 41 -20.11 -9.37 22.36
N SER A 42 -20.61 -8.42 23.16
CA SER A 42 -21.12 -8.70 24.48
C SER A 42 -22.53 -9.33 24.37
N GLU A 43 -22.89 -10.12 25.36
CA GLU A 43 -24.24 -10.68 25.44
C GLU A 43 -25.31 -9.55 25.46
N LYS A 44 -26.32 -9.71 24.61
CA LYS A 44 -27.40 -8.74 24.49
C LYS A 44 -28.51 -9.09 25.51
N LYS A 45 -28.54 -8.33 26.60
CA LYS A 45 -29.53 -8.58 27.69
C LYS A 45 -31.00 -8.34 27.29
N PHE A 46 -31.24 -7.43 26.34
CA PHE A 46 -32.58 -7.09 25.86
C PHE A 46 -32.54 -6.78 24.36
N ALA A 47 -33.59 -7.17 23.62
CA ALA A 47 -33.62 -7.04 22.16
C ALA A 47 -33.60 -5.58 21.66
N ASP A 48 -34.14 -4.65 22.45
CA ASP A 48 -34.26 -3.22 22.17
C ASP A 48 -32.96 -2.41 22.46
N LYS A 49 -32.03 -2.99 23.22
CA LYS A 49 -30.77 -2.29 23.56
C LYS A 49 -29.73 -2.39 22.43
N PRO A 50 -28.83 -1.39 22.35
CA PRO A 50 -27.73 -1.43 21.42
C PRO A 50 -26.86 -2.67 21.62
N GLN A 51 -26.35 -3.26 20.52
CA GLN A 51 -25.34 -4.28 20.60
C GLN A 51 -24.02 -3.64 21.05
N ARG A 52 -23.51 -4.05 22.20
CA ARG A 52 -22.17 -3.66 22.68
C ARG A 52 -21.13 -4.65 22.20
N PHE A 53 -19.92 -4.14 21.95
CA PHE A 53 -18.78 -4.96 21.60
C PHE A 53 -17.47 -4.32 22.07
N THR A 54 -16.45 -5.13 22.20
CA THR A 54 -15.06 -4.69 22.35
C THR A 54 -14.32 -4.97 21.06
N TYR A 55 -13.33 -4.13 20.76
CA TYR A 55 -12.47 -4.33 19.62
C TYR A 55 -11.00 -4.17 19.98
N GLU A 56 -10.13 -4.81 19.21
CA GLU A 56 -8.69 -4.65 19.27
C GLU A 56 -8.15 -4.31 17.89
N THR A 57 -7.16 -3.44 17.87
CA THR A 57 -6.39 -3.05 16.68
C THR A 57 -4.91 -3.22 16.98
N LYS A 58 -4.25 -4.18 16.36
CA LYS A 58 -2.78 -4.32 16.41
C LYS A 58 -2.17 -3.35 15.42
N VAL A 59 -1.53 -2.29 15.93
CA VAL A 59 -0.90 -1.24 15.09
C VAL A 59 0.48 -1.69 14.62
N MET A 60 1.25 -2.33 15.53
CA MET A 60 2.56 -2.92 15.26
C MET A 60 2.88 -3.98 16.33
N PRO A 61 3.92 -4.80 16.15
CA PRO A 61 4.36 -5.72 17.20
C PRO A 61 4.56 -5.00 18.54
N GLY A 62 3.88 -5.48 19.57
CA GLY A 62 3.92 -4.88 20.91
C GLY A 62 2.97 -3.71 21.15
N LEU A 63 2.27 -3.21 20.13
CA LEU A 63 1.32 -2.11 20.26
C LEU A 63 -0.09 -2.51 19.82
N THR A 64 -0.99 -2.70 20.80
CA THR A 64 -2.40 -2.99 20.57
C THR A 64 -3.26 -1.91 21.21
N VAL A 65 -4.21 -1.39 20.47
CA VAL A 65 -5.25 -0.46 20.92
C VAL A 65 -6.54 -1.24 21.09
N SER A 66 -7.09 -1.24 22.31
CA SER A 66 -8.39 -1.83 22.61
C SER A 66 -9.41 -0.74 22.87
N GLY A 67 -10.65 -1.00 22.45
CA GLY A 67 -11.74 -0.05 22.62
C GLY A 67 -13.07 -0.74 22.74
N TRP A 68 -14.10 0.06 22.87
CA TRP A 68 -15.49 -0.35 22.95
C TRP A 68 -16.31 0.24 21.81
N GLY A 69 -17.39 -0.42 21.45
CA GLY A 69 -18.36 0.08 20.50
C GLY A 69 -19.78 -0.29 20.88
N GLU A 70 -20.70 0.53 20.43
CA GLU A 70 -22.14 0.31 20.51
C GLU A 70 -22.74 0.48 19.12
N SER A 71 -23.43 -0.54 18.64
CA SER A 71 -24.20 -0.47 17.40
C SER A 71 -25.68 -0.35 17.74
N LYS A 72 -26.30 0.75 17.35
CA LYS A 72 -27.76 0.90 17.42
C LYS A 72 -28.36 0.35 16.14
N GLY A 73 -29.06 -0.72 16.30
CA GLY A 73 -30.05 -1.41 15.50
C GLY A 73 -30.22 -1.06 14.03
N GLU A 74 -30.88 -1.97 13.40
CA GLU A 74 -31.33 -1.91 12.01
C GLU A 74 -32.47 -0.89 11.86
N HIS A 75 -32.21 0.19 11.13
CA HIS A 75 -33.28 1.08 10.68
C HIS A 75 -33.54 0.80 9.20
N LEU A 76 -34.60 0.06 8.92
CA LEU A 76 -35.08 -0.15 7.55
C LEU A 76 -35.84 1.10 7.11
N LYS A 77 -35.42 1.72 6.03
CA LYS A 77 -36.12 2.84 5.38
C LYS A 77 -37.18 2.32 4.40
N LYS A 78 -38.14 3.19 4.06
CA LYS A 78 -39.20 2.88 3.08
C LYS A 78 -38.65 2.56 1.68
N ASP A 79 -37.45 3.06 1.34
CA ASP A 79 -36.73 2.82 0.10
C ASP A 79 -35.92 1.52 0.12
N GLY A 80 -36.06 0.66 1.12
CA GLY A 80 -35.31 -0.59 1.29
C GLY A 80 -33.87 -0.39 1.81
N ALA A 81 -33.42 0.83 2.02
CA ALA A 81 -32.09 1.07 2.55
C ALA A 81 -32.01 0.69 4.03
N LYS A 82 -30.92 0.01 4.41
CA LYS A 82 -30.61 -0.33 5.80
C LYS A 82 -29.53 0.61 6.35
N ILE A 83 -29.64 0.97 7.63
CA ILE A 83 -28.66 1.80 8.34
C ILE A 83 -28.30 1.13 9.65
N SER A 84 -27.00 1.03 9.93
CA SER A 84 -26.44 0.62 11.21
C SER A 84 -25.63 1.78 11.78
N SER A 85 -26.06 2.33 12.91
CA SER A 85 -25.36 3.43 13.59
C SER A 85 -24.28 2.87 14.52
N LEU A 86 -23.16 3.54 14.59
CA LEU A 86 -21.99 3.15 15.35
C LEU A 86 -21.55 4.28 16.28
N HIS A 87 -21.32 3.94 17.55
CA HIS A 87 -20.65 4.77 18.53
C HIS A 87 -19.48 3.98 19.09
N PHE A 88 -18.27 4.55 19.11
CA PHE A 88 -17.06 3.82 19.51
C PHE A 88 -16.10 4.73 20.25
N GLY A 89 -15.22 4.15 21.04
CA GLY A 89 -14.20 4.88 21.77
C GLY A 89 -13.17 3.96 22.41
N THR A 90 -12.14 4.55 22.99
CA THR A 90 -11.14 3.81 23.75
C THR A 90 -10.70 4.63 24.97
N PRO A 91 -10.53 4.01 26.15
CA PRO A 91 -9.94 4.65 27.32
C PRO A 91 -8.41 4.79 27.20
N GLN A 92 -7.78 4.07 26.30
CA GLN A 92 -6.33 4.02 26.17
C GLN A 92 -5.76 5.35 25.67
N LYS A 93 -4.88 5.96 26.45
CA LYS A 93 -4.24 7.24 26.13
C LYS A 93 -3.33 7.17 24.91
N ILE A 94 -2.80 6.00 24.54
CA ILE A 94 -1.95 5.85 23.35
C ILE A 94 -2.73 6.07 22.03
N SER A 95 -4.05 5.89 22.05
CA SER A 95 -4.89 6.18 20.89
C SER A 95 -5.10 7.67 20.69
N PRO A 96 -4.88 8.19 19.49
CA PRO A 96 -5.23 9.57 19.17
C PRO A 96 -6.75 9.82 19.14
N ILE A 97 -7.54 8.76 18.96
CA ILE A 97 -9.00 8.81 18.97
C ILE A 97 -9.48 8.68 20.42
N ALA A 98 -10.35 9.59 20.87
CA ALA A 98 -11.02 9.48 22.14
C ALA A 98 -12.34 8.73 21.99
N GLU A 99 -13.22 9.28 21.17
CA GLU A 99 -14.57 8.80 20.92
C GLU A 99 -14.99 9.19 19.50
N GLY A 100 -15.84 8.41 18.88
CA GLY A 100 -16.32 8.69 17.53
C GLY A 100 -17.72 8.15 17.30
N LYS A 101 -18.37 8.73 16.30
CA LYS A 101 -19.72 8.34 15.88
C LYS A 101 -19.79 8.25 14.37
N GLY A 102 -20.58 7.30 13.89
CA GLY A 102 -20.76 7.12 12.47
C GLY A 102 -21.93 6.20 12.17
N TYR A 103 -22.04 5.85 10.92
CA TYR A 103 -23.04 4.89 10.46
C TYR A 103 -22.54 4.17 9.22
N TRP A 104 -23.07 2.99 9.00
CA TRP A 104 -23.05 2.28 7.74
C TRP A 104 -24.41 2.38 7.10
N LYS A 105 -24.44 2.55 5.79
CA LYS A 105 -25.68 2.61 5.01
C LYS A 105 -25.55 1.69 3.81
N TYR A 106 -26.59 0.92 3.57
CA TYR A 106 -26.72 -0.03 2.47
C TYR A 106 -27.90 0.43 1.63
N ILE A 107 -27.68 0.77 0.39
CA ILE A 107 -28.69 1.30 -0.53
C ILE A 107 -28.85 0.31 -1.68
N PRO A 108 -29.97 -0.43 -1.78
CA PRO A 108 -30.18 -1.38 -2.85
C PRO A 108 -30.37 -0.65 -4.20
N HIS A 109 -29.90 -1.27 -5.26
CA HIS A 109 -30.13 -0.88 -6.65
C HIS A 109 -30.20 -2.12 -7.56
N GLU A 110 -30.51 -1.97 -8.84
CA GLU A 110 -30.78 -3.08 -9.76
C GLU A 110 -29.65 -4.10 -9.89
N GLN A 111 -28.38 -3.66 -9.74
CA GLN A 111 -27.20 -4.52 -9.92
C GLN A 111 -26.55 -4.96 -8.60
N GLY A 112 -27.21 -4.71 -7.46
CA GLY A 112 -26.65 -5.01 -6.15
C GLY A 112 -26.96 -3.92 -5.13
N LEU A 113 -25.95 -3.36 -4.48
CA LEU A 113 -26.13 -2.31 -3.49
C LEU A 113 -24.93 -1.36 -3.43
N THR A 114 -25.19 -0.12 -3.03
CA THR A 114 -24.15 0.82 -2.61
C THR A 114 -23.93 0.68 -1.10
N PHE A 115 -22.71 0.33 -0.69
CA PHE A 115 -22.29 0.29 0.70
C PHE A 115 -21.47 1.52 1.04
N LEU A 116 -21.86 2.27 2.07
CA LEU A 116 -21.14 3.47 2.48
C LEU A 116 -21.00 3.59 3.99
N THR A 117 -19.95 4.28 4.41
CA THR A 117 -19.75 4.73 5.78
C THR A 117 -19.50 6.23 5.83
N GLN A 118 -20.01 6.84 6.88
CA GLN A 118 -19.60 8.18 7.28
C GLN A 118 -19.40 8.19 8.79
N TYR A 119 -18.20 8.63 9.23
CA TYR A 119 -17.90 8.73 10.65
C TYR A 119 -16.97 9.90 10.94
N ASP A 120 -17.04 10.38 12.16
CA ASP A 120 -16.17 11.40 12.72
C ASP A 120 -15.73 11.00 14.12
N TYR A 121 -14.64 11.57 14.59
CA TYR A 121 -14.09 11.27 15.90
C TYR A 121 -13.41 12.50 16.53
N ASP A 122 -13.40 12.52 17.86
CA ASP A 122 -12.71 13.48 18.67
C ASP A 122 -11.26 13.06 18.89
N VAL A 123 -10.37 14.01 18.72
CA VAL A 123 -8.92 13.81 18.82
C VAL A 123 -8.42 14.19 20.20
N ARG A 124 -7.61 13.32 20.80
CA ARG A 124 -6.92 13.62 22.06
C ARG A 124 -5.77 14.61 21.84
N TYR A 125 -5.21 15.09 22.95
CA TYR A 125 -3.99 15.92 22.98
C TYR A 125 -4.11 17.32 22.36
N GLY A 126 -5.31 17.87 22.28
CA GLY A 126 -5.55 19.27 21.88
C GLY A 126 -4.87 19.65 20.56
N LYS A 127 -4.01 20.67 20.57
CA LYS A 127 -3.32 21.17 19.36
C LYS A 127 -2.37 20.13 18.74
N LEU A 128 -1.63 19.35 19.54
CA LEU A 128 -0.73 18.30 19.05
C LEU A 128 -1.51 17.16 18.38
N GLY A 129 -2.61 16.73 18.99
CA GLY A 129 -3.49 15.75 18.36
C GLY A 129 -4.11 16.28 17.07
N THR A 130 -4.45 17.57 17.02
CA THR A 130 -4.97 18.18 15.80
C THR A 130 -3.93 18.19 14.66
N LEU A 131 -2.66 18.46 14.99
CA LEU A 131 -1.56 18.40 14.02
C LEU A 131 -1.37 16.96 13.50
N PHE A 132 -1.34 15.98 14.41
CA PHE A 132 -1.26 14.56 14.04
C PHE A 132 -2.42 14.12 13.15
N ASP A 133 -3.64 14.61 13.41
CA ASP A 133 -4.85 14.25 12.66
C ASP A 133 -4.83 14.74 11.20
N ILE A 134 -3.95 15.68 10.83
CA ILE A 134 -3.75 16.08 9.42
C ILE A 134 -3.29 14.89 8.57
N VAL A 135 -2.48 14.00 9.15
CA VAL A 135 -1.99 12.78 8.49
C VAL A 135 -2.86 11.58 8.85
N PHE A 136 -3.26 11.47 10.11
CA PHE A 136 -3.99 10.31 10.62
C PHE A 136 -5.39 10.16 9.99
N ARG A 137 -6.14 11.26 9.83
CA ARG A 137 -7.49 11.23 9.24
C ARG A 137 -7.50 10.78 7.77
N PRO A 138 -6.63 11.27 6.88
CA PRO A 138 -6.48 10.73 5.53
C PRO A 138 -6.08 9.25 5.51
N LEU A 139 -5.21 8.82 6.44
CA LEU A 139 -4.78 7.43 6.57
C LEU A 139 -5.94 6.53 6.99
N MET A 140 -6.76 6.96 7.97
CA MET A 140 -7.98 6.24 8.36
C MET A 140 -8.97 6.11 7.21
N GLY A 141 -9.18 7.19 6.45
CA GLY A 141 -10.03 7.15 5.26
C GLY A 141 -9.47 6.24 4.15
N TRP A 142 -8.16 6.19 3.99
CA TRP A 142 -7.50 5.27 3.06
C TRP A 142 -7.64 3.81 3.52
N ALA A 143 -7.40 3.53 4.80
CA ALA A 143 -7.55 2.19 5.36
C ALA A 143 -9.00 1.67 5.21
N THR A 144 -10.00 2.53 5.49
CA THR A 144 -11.41 2.21 5.28
C THR A 144 -11.71 1.89 3.81
N ALA A 145 -11.20 2.70 2.87
CA ALA A 145 -11.43 2.49 1.44
C ALA A 145 -10.73 1.21 0.93
N LEU A 146 -9.52 0.92 1.41
CA LEU A 146 -8.84 -0.34 1.08
C LEU A 146 -9.62 -1.55 1.61
N SER A 147 -10.12 -1.48 2.85
CA SER A 147 -10.95 -2.52 3.45
C SER A 147 -12.24 -2.76 2.66
N PHE A 148 -12.88 -1.71 2.17
CA PHE A 148 -14.08 -1.82 1.34
C PHE A 148 -13.81 -2.51 0.00
N ASP A 149 -12.67 -2.24 -0.63
CA ASP A 149 -12.30 -2.97 -1.85
C ASP A 149 -11.98 -4.44 -1.58
N VAL A 150 -11.34 -4.73 -0.44
CA VAL A 150 -11.11 -6.11 0.00
C VAL A 150 -12.43 -6.85 0.24
N LEU A 151 -13.40 -6.22 0.90
CA LEU A 151 -14.75 -6.76 1.08
C LEU A 151 -15.44 -7.02 -0.26
N LYS A 152 -15.38 -6.04 -1.19
CA LYS A 152 -15.94 -6.18 -2.55
C LYS A 152 -15.40 -7.40 -3.25
N ARG A 153 -14.08 -7.57 -3.28
CA ARG A 153 -13.43 -8.72 -3.91
C ARG A 153 -13.80 -10.04 -3.24
N TRP A 154 -13.95 -10.02 -1.92
CA TRP A 154 -14.39 -11.21 -1.21
C TRP A 154 -15.82 -11.61 -1.58
N LEU A 155 -16.75 -10.66 -1.63
CA LEU A 155 -18.15 -10.90 -1.98
C LEU A 155 -18.33 -11.27 -3.46
N GLU A 156 -17.63 -10.59 -4.38
CA GLU A 156 -17.86 -10.74 -5.82
C GLU A 156 -17.01 -11.85 -6.46
N LYS A 157 -15.79 -12.09 -5.94
CA LYS A 157 -14.81 -13.02 -6.54
C LYS A 157 -14.45 -14.19 -5.61
N GLY A 158 -14.91 -14.20 -4.37
CA GLY A 158 -14.52 -15.18 -3.37
C GLY A 158 -13.07 -15.09 -2.91
N GLU A 159 -12.38 -13.98 -3.21
CA GLU A 159 -10.97 -13.80 -2.83
C GLU A 159 -10.82 -13.64 -1.31
N ASN A 160 -10.07 -14.53 -0.68
CA ASN A 160 -9.83 -14.49 0.77
C ASN A 160 -9.12 -13.19 1.19
N PRO A 161 -9.66 -12.42 2.17
CA PRO A 161 -9.10 -11.13 2.60
C PRO A 161 -7.63 -11.19 3.06
N PHE A 162 -7.25 -12.22 3.81
CA PHE A 162 -5.87 -12.41 4.26
C PHE A 162 -4.90 -12.54 3.07
N SER A 163 -5.28 -13.27 2.02
CA SER A 163 -4.47 -13.40 0.80
C SER A 163 -4.33 -12.07 0.07
N GLN A 164 -5.41 -11.28 0.00
CA GLN A 164 -5.42 -9.95 -0.61
C GLN A 164 -4.47 -9.00 0.13
N TYR A 165 -4.57 -8.89 1.45
CA TYR A 165 -3.70 -8.06 2.28
C TYR A 165 -2.25 -8.51 2.21
N ARG A 166 -1.98 -9.82 2.28
CA ARG A 166 -0.62 -10.36 2.16
C ARG A 166 0.03 -9.97 0.85
N ARG A 167 -0.66 -10.13 -0.29
CA ARG A 167 -0.16 -9.71 -1.61
C ARG A 167 0.09 -8.21 -1.65
N PHE A 168 -0.84 -7.42 -1.13
CA PHE A 168 -0.72 -5.96 -1.09
C PHE A 168 0.49 -5.51 -0.28
N PHE A 169 0.63 -5.94 0.96
CA PHE A 169 1.72 -5.49 1.83
C PHE A 169 3.09 -6.02 1.39
N LEU A 170 3.18 -7.26 0.91
CA LEU A 170 4.43 -7.77 0.34
C LEU A 170 4.86 -6.99 -0.91
N THR A 171 3.92 -6.65 -1.79
CA THR A 171 4.23 -5.81 -2.95
C THR A 171 4.72 -4.42 -2.53
N MET A 172 4.11 -3.82 -1.50
CA MET A 172 4.56 -2.53 -0.96
C MET A 172 5.95 -2.62 -0.34
N LEU A 173 6.23 -3.68 0.43
CA LEU A 173 7.53 -3.92 1.05
C LEU A 173 8.64 -4.07 -0.02
N ILE A 174 8.43 -4.93 -1.02
CA ILE A 174 9.36 -5.14 -2.11
C ILE A 174 9.56 -3.83 -2.92
N SER A 175 8.47 -3.08 -3.15
CA SER A 175 8.56 -1.77 -3.82
C SER A 175 9.40 -0.77 -3.03
N GLY A 176 9.25 -0.74 -1.71
CA GLY A 176 10.06 0.11 -0.83
C GLY A 176 11.53 -0.28 -0.86
N LEU A 177 11.82 -1.58 -0.85
CA LEU A 177 13.19 -2.10 -0.98
C LEU A 177 13.82 -1.67 -2.32
N PHE A 178 13.11 -1.82 -3.44
CA PHE A 178 13.62 -1.39 -4.74
C PHE A 178 13.78 0.13 -4.84
N CYS A 179 12.86 0.90 -4.27
CA CYS A 179 13.03 2.35 -4.15
C CYS A 179 14.34 2.69 -3.42
N PHE A 180 14.58 2.05 -2.28
CA PHE A 180 15.81 2.26 -1.49
C PHE A 180 17.07 1.86 -2.26
N ILE A 181 17.08 0.67 -2.89
CA ILE A 181 18.25 0.16 -3.63
C ILE A 181 18.60 1.09 -4.79
N TRP A 182 17.65 1.41 -5.66
CA TRP A 182 17.90 2.28 -6.81
C TRP A 182 18.28 3.71 -6.39
N LEU A 183 17.65 4.22 -5.32
CA LEU A 183 18.03 5.53 -4.79
C LEU A 183 19.44 5.54 -4.24
N TYR A 184 19.82 4.51 -3.48
CA TYR A 184 21.15 4.39 -2.89
C TYR A 184 22.24 4.25 -3.98
N HIS A 185 22.03 3.34 -4.94
CA HIS A 185 23.01 3.09 -6.02
C HIS A 185 23.12 4.28 -6.98
N GLY A 186 22.05 4.99 -7.24
CA GLY A 186 22.12 6.22 -8.02
C GLY A 186 22.81 7.36 -7.27
N LEU A 187 22.42 7.58 -6.02
CA LEU A 187 22.87 8.73 -5.25
C LEU A 187 24.32 8.58 -4.75
N VAL A 188 24.61 7.50 -4.01
CA VAL A 188 25.88 7.40 -3.26
C VAL A 188 27.07 7.13 -4.18
N PRO A 189 27.17 5.98 -4.87
CA PRO A 189 28.37 5.69 -5.66
C PRO A 189 28.50 6.54 -6.93
N LYS A 190 27.40 6.98 -7.55
CA LYS A 190 27.44 7.64 -8.86
C LYS A 190 27.38 9.16 -8.80
N VAL A 191 26.49 9.73 -7.94
CA VAL A 191 26.30 11.19 -7.89
C VAL A 191 27.21 11.84 -6.84
N LEU A 192 27.25 11.31 -5.61
CA LEU A 192 27.99 11.95 -4.50
C LEU A 192 29.49 11.57 -4.52
N VAL A 193 29.82 10.29 -4.67
CA VAL A 193 31.19 9.79 -4.52
C VAL A 193 31.90 9.69 -5.87
N GLN A 194 31.17 9.42 -6.95
CA GLN A 194 31.73 9.09 -8.27
C GLN A 194 32.81 8.00 -8.14
N HIS A 195 32.37 6.86 -7.56
CA HIS A 195 33.28 5.79 -7.17
C HIS A 195 34.15 5.34 -8.36
N PRO A 196 35.50 5.18 -8.17
CA PRO A 196 36.41 4.86 -9.25
C PRO A 196 36.02 3.60 -10.04
N ASP A 197 35.51 2.55 -9.37
CA ASP A 197 35.12 1.31 -10.04
C ASP A 197 33.93 1.52 -10.98
N GLU A 198 32.95 2.39 -10.60
CA GLU A 198 31.79 2.73 -11.45
C GLU A 198 32.26 3.49 -12.70
N VAL A 199 33.20 4.45 -12.53
CA VAL A 199 33.77 5.24 -13.63
C VAL A 199 34.60 4.36 -14.55
N MET A 200 35.43 3.46 -14.00
CA MET A 200 36.24 2.52 -14.78
C MET A 200 35.34 1.55 -15.55
N MET A 201 34.32 0.99 -14.94
CA MET A 201 33.40 0.07 -15.61
C MET A 201 32.71 0.73 -16.82
N VAL A 202 32.26 1.98 -16.67
CA VAL A 202 31.66 2.74 -17.78
C VAL A 202 32.70 3.09 -18.85
N LYS A 203 33.92 3.46 -18.45
CA LYS A 203 35.04 3.70 -19.38
C LYS A 203 35.35 2.46 -20.22
N ASP A 204 35.46 1.30 -19.56
CA ASP A 204 35.78 0.04 -20.25
C ASP A 204 34.64 -0.39 -21.19
N ALA A 205 33.40 -0.20 -20.78
CA ALA A 205 32.24 -0.42 -21.64
C ALA A 205 32.26 0.48 -22.89
N LEU A 206 32.57 1.77 -22.72
CA LEU A 206 32.69 2.72 -23.83
C LEU A 206 33.85 2.35 -24.76
N ALA A 207 35.01 1.93 -24.22
CA ALA A 207 36.17 1.49 -24.98
C ALA A 207 35.87 0.24 -25.82
N ASN A 208 35.19 -0.74 -25.24
CA ASN A 208 34.75 -1.95 -25.95
C ASN A 208 33.75 -1.63 -27.08
N LEU A 209 32.86 -0.67 -26.88
CA LEU A 209 31.88 -0.23 -27.90
C LEU A 209 32.61 0.54 -29.04
N SER A 210 33.58 1.38 -28.72
CA SER A 210 34.34 2.17 -29.67
C SER A 210 35.36 1.32 -30.52
N SER A 211 35.81 0.18 -30.02
CA SER A 211 36.64 -0.75 -30.75
C SER A 211 35.91 -1.42 -31.94
N VAL A 212 34.59 -1.43 -31.91
CA VAL A 212 33.73 -1.91 -33.01
C VAL A 212 33.57 -0.83 -34.10
N THR A 213 33.68 0.45 -33.74
CA THR A 213 33.63 1.58 -34.67
C THR A 213 35.05 2.14 -34.81
N THR A 214 35.65 2.00 -35.97
CA THR A 214 37.03 2.27 -36.43
C THR A 214 37.73 3.59 -36.00
N THR A 215 37.26 4.25 -34.98
CA THR A 215 37.86 5.47 -34.40
C THR A 215 38.31 5.19 -32.96
N LYS A 216 39.57 4.86 -32.78
CA LYS A 216 40.26 4.91 -31.48
C LYS A 216 40.35 6.37 -31.01
N ASN A 217 39.25 6.89 -30.51
CA ASN A 217 39.30 8.05 -29.63
C ASN A 217 39.52 7.52 -28.22
N ASP A 218 40.55 7.97 -27.54
CA ASP A 218 40.76 7.74 -26.12
C ASP A 218 39.44 8.11 -25.40
N ALA A 219 38.76 7.07 -24.90
CA ALA A 219 37.53 7.30 -24.13
C ALA A 219 37.93 8.15 -22.94
N ASN A 220 37.67 9.47 -23.04
CA ASN A 220 38.15 10.44 -22.10
C ASN A 220 37.50 10.13 -20.74
N LEU A 221 38.33 10.01 -19.69
CA LEU A 221 37.88 9.76 -18.31
C LEU A 221 36.76 10.77 -17.89
N SER A 222 36.87 12.01 -18.38
CA SER A 222 35.86 13.05 -18.18
C SER A 222 34.47 12.64 -18.73
N ASN A 223 34.41 12.02 -19.90
CA ASN A 223 33.13 11.58 -20.49
C ASN A 223 32.51 10.42 -19.71
N ALA A 224 33.33 9.48 -19.22
CA ALA A 224 32.88 8.39 -18.37
C ALA A 224 32.28 8.92 -17.04
N THR A 225 32.98 9.87 -16.41
CA THR A 225 32.51 10.51 -15.15
C THR A 225 31.17 11.23 -15.33
N VAL A 226 31.03 12.01 -16.41
CA VAL A 226 29.78 12.69 -16.74
C VAL A 226 28.66 11.68 -17.01
N LEU A 227 28.96 10.58 -17.71
CA LEU A 227 27.96 9.54 -18.00
C LEU A 227 27.53 8.81 -16.72
N VAL A 228 28.46 8.47 -15.82
CA VAL A 228 28.14 7.87 -14.50
C VAL A 228 27.20 8.77 -13.70
N TYR A 229 27.45 10.08 -13.69
CA TYR A 229 26.57 11.04 -13.03
C TYR A 229 25.13 10.98 -13.58
N TRP A 230 24.97 11.01 -14.91
CA TRP A 230 23.64 10.94 -15.53
C TRP A 230 22.95 9.59 -15.34
N ILE A 231 23.71 8.48 -15.34
CA ILE A 231 23.17 7.16 -14.98
C ILE A 231 22.63 7.20 -13.54
N GLY A 232 23.38 7.79 -12.60
CA GLY A 232 22.92 7.95 -11.22
C GLY A 232 21.62 8.75 -11.09
N ILE A 233 21.49 9.84 -11.84
CA ILE A 233 20.23 10.63 -11.89
C ILE A 233 19.09 9.78 -12.46
N ALA A 234 19.31 9.03 -13.52
CA ALA A 234 18.28 8.16 -14.10
C ALA A 234 17.83 7.06 -13.12
N GLU A 235 18.77 6.46 -12.38
CA GLU A 235 18.47 5.48 -11.33
C GLU A 235 17.65 6.10 -10.19
N MET A 236 17.95 7.31 -9.77
CA MET A 236 17.18 8.04 -8.76
C MET A 236 15.74 8.33 -9.24
N ILE A 237 15.57 8.75 -10.49
CA ILE A 237 14.25 8.95 -11.09
C ILE A 237 13.48 7.63 -11.13
N PHE A 238 14.14 6.54 -11.52
CA PHE A 238 13.56 5.20 -11.51
C PHE A 238 13.18 4.75 -10.09
N ALA A 239 14.02 5.05 -9.09
CA ALA A 239 13.71 4.82 -7.67
C ALA A 239 12.42 5.51 -7.24
N LEU A 240 12.24 6.78 -7.58
CA LEU A 240 11.04 7.54 -7.23
C LEU A 240 9.77 7.00 -7.91
N SER A 241 9.89 6.35 -9.07
CA SER A 241 8.75 5.70 -9.73
C SER A 241 8.14 4.58 -8.89
N TRP A 242 8.94 3.94 -8.00
CA TRP A 242 8.45 2.93 -7.06
C TRP A 242 7.54 3.48 -5.96
N LEU A 243 7.50 4.79 -5.73
CA LEU A 243 6.55 5.42 -4.81
C LEU A 243 5.16 5.61 -5.44
N LEU A 244 5.07 5.57 -6.77
CA LEU A 244 3.79 5.72 -7.45
C LEU A 244 2.87 4.52 -7.15
N PRO A 245 1.59 4.76 -6.88
CA PRO A 245 0.64 3.69 -6.53
C PRO A 245 0.19 2.84 -7.73
N ARG A 246 0.52 3.25 -8.95
CA ARG A 246 0.16 2.56 -10.21
C ARG A 246 1.42 2.09 -10.93
N GLY A 247 1.28 1.07 -11.77
CA GLY A 247 2.37 0.63 -12.64
C GLY A 247 3.37 -0.32 -11.97
N LYS A 248 3.14 -0.80 -10.72
CA LYS A 248 4.06 -1.72 -10.04
C LYS A 248 4.43 -2.93 -10.89
N ARG A 249 3.43 -3.54 -11.53
CA ARG A 249 3.66 -4.70 -12.39
C ARG A 249 4.58 -4.39 -13.57
N LEU A 250 4.42 -3.20 -14.18
CA LEU A 250 5.32 -2.75 -15.26
C LEU A 250 6.76 -2.57 -14.74
N LEU A 251 6.93 -1.92 -13.58
CA LEU A 251 8.26 -1.71 -12.98
C LEU A 251 8.95 -3.04 -12.67
N PHE A 252 8.24 -4.02 -12.08
CA PHE A 252 8.77 -5.35 -11.89
C PHE A 252 9.14 -6.03 -13.22
N GLY A 253 8.28 -5.92 -14.24
CA GLY A 253 8.54 -6.46 -15.58
C GLY A 253 9.80 -5.85 -16.22
N LEU A 254 9.98 -4.53 -16.11
CA LEU A 254 11.20 -3.87 -16.57
C LEU A 254 12.44 -4.40 -15.87
N GLN A 255 12.40 -4.61 -14.55
CA GLN A 255 13.54 -5.15 -13.81
C GLN A 255 13.87 -6.60 -14.16
N ILE A 256 12.84 -7.42 -14.48
CA ILE A 256 13.08 -8.79 -14.95
C ILE A 256 13.92 -8.81 -16.21
N LEU A 257 13.80 -7.79 -17.07
CA LEU A 257 14.62 -7.62 -18.26
C LEU A 257 15.97 -6.94 -17.95
N LEU A 258 15.95 -5.91 -17.09
CA LEU A 258 17.13 -5.07 -16.81
C LEU A 258 18.22 -5.82 -16.04
N PHE A 259 17.88 -6.55 -14.96
CA PHE A 259 18.91 -7.17 -14.13
C PHE A 259 19.81 -8.18 -14.87
N PRO A 260 19.31 -9.10 -15.70
CA PRO A 260 20.17 -9.95 -16.51
C PRO A 260 21.08 -9.16 -17.48
N ILE A 261 20.54 -8.12 -18.13
CA ILE A 261 21.28 -7.27 -19.06
C ILE A 261 22.41 -6.53 -18.32
N LEU A 262 22.08 -5.85 -17.22
CA LEU A 262 23.06 -5.12 -16.41
C LEU A 262 24.16 -6.04 -15.86
N THR A 263 23.78 -7.24 -15.41
CA THR A 263 24.75 -8.24 -14.93
C THR A 263 25.67 -8.71 -16.05
N LEU A 264 25.12 -9.01 -17.21
CA LEU A 264 25.90 -9.42 -18.38
C LEU A 264 26.87 -8.31 -18.81
N CYS A 265 26.38 -7.06 -18.91
CA CYS A 265 27.22 -5.91 -19.25
C CYS A 265 28.37 -5.71 -18.26
N ALA A 266 28.10 -5.84 -16.95
CA ALA A 266 29.12 -5.70 -15.91
C ALA A 266 30.20 -6.78 -16.01
N VAL A 267 29.81 -8.03 -16.23
CA VAL A 267 30.77 -9.17 -16.36
C VAL A 267 31.57 -9.07 -17.66
N LEU A 268 30.95 -8.64 -18.75
CA LEU A 268 31.67 -8.44 -20.04
C LEU A 268 32.64 -7.26 -20.00
N ALA A 269 32.27 -6.18 -19.28
CA ALA A 269 33.17 -5.04 -19.11
C ALA A 269 34.33 -5.36 -18.18
N HIS A 270 34.11 -6.12 -17.12
CA HIS A 270 35.14 -6.41 -16.11
C HIS A 270 34.92 -7.80 -15.49
N SER A 271 35.46 -8.85 -16.12
CA SER A 271 35.20 -10.25 -15.75
C SER A 271 35.57 -10.60 -14.29
N THR A 272 36.57 -9.93 -13.71
CA THR A 272 37.01 -10.15 -12.33
C THR A 272 35.99 -9.72 -11.29
N ILE A 273 35.03 -8.86 -11.66
CA ILE A 273 33.98 -8.39 -10.73
C ILE A 273 33.09 -9.56 -10.25
N ALA A 274 32.95 -10.61 -11.05
CA ALA A 274 32.19 -11.81 -10.68
C ALA A 274 32.85 -12.62 -9.56
N MET A 275 34.15 -12.41 -9.29
CA MET A 275 34.91 -13.10 -8.24
C MET A 275 34.93 -12.34 -6.91
N ALA A 276 34.43 -11.09 -6.88
CA ALA A 276 34.42 -10.29 -5.67
C ALA A 276 33.45 -10.89 -4.62
N PRO A 277 33.72 -10.74 -3.31
CA PRO A 277 32.85 -11.26 -2.24
C PRO A 277 31.40 -10.76 -2.34
N PHE A 278 31.20 -9.49 -2.67
CA PHE A 278 29.88 -8.87 -2.93
C PHE A 278 29.80 -8.49 -4.41
N ASN A 279 29.45 -9.44 -5.23
CA ASN A 279 29.51 -9.29 -6.68
C ASN A 279 28.11 -9.03 -7.29
N PRO A 280 28.06 -8.36 -8.45
CA PRO A 280 26.80 -8.04 -9.11
C PRO A 280 26.04 -9.29 -9.59
N VAL A 281 26.70 -10.43 -9.83
CA VAL A 281 26.04 -11.66 -10.29
C VAL A 281 25.08 -12.18 -9.23
N THR A 282 25.57 -12.35 -8.00
CA THR A 282 24.74 -12.84 -6.88
C THR A 282 23.74 -11.80 -6.41
N PHE A 283 24.14 -10.53 -6.32
CA PHE A 283 23.27 -9.45 -5.89
C PHE A 283 22.12 -9.21 -6.88
N ASN A 284 22.43 -8.99 -8.17
CA ASN A 284 21.41 -8.80 -9.19
C ASN A 284 20.56 -10.06 -9.40
N GLY A 285 21.14 -11.25 -9.23
CA GLY A 285 20.40 -12.51 -9.25
C GLY A 285 19.32 -12.57 -8.18
N ALA A 286 19.63 -12.15 -6.94
CA ALA A 286 18.65 -12.06 -5.86
C ALA A 286 17.56 -11.02 -6.16
N LEU A 287 17.94 -9.85 -6.69
CA LEU A 287 16.99 -8.80 -7.08
C LEU A 287 16.12 -9.21 -8.26
N TRP A 288 16.66 -9.99 -9.20
CA TRP A 288 15.93 -10.56 -10.31
C TRP A 288 14.82 -11.50 -9.83
N ILE A 289 15.15 -12.44 -8.94
CA ILE A 289 14.15 -13.34 -8.33
C ILE A 289 13.09 -12.55 -7.55
N LEU A 290 13.48 -11.53 -6.77
CA LEU A 290 12.54 -10.65 -6.09
C LEU A 290 11.64 -9.90 -7.07
N SER A 291 12.15 -9.53 -8.24
CA SER A 291 11.33 -8.88 -9.29
C SER A 291 10.29 -9.84 -9.87
N ILE A 292 10.65 -11.12 -10.08
CA ILE A 292 9.70 -12.16 -10.51
C ILE A 292 8.60 -12.36 -9.46
N ILE A 293 8.97 -12.47 -8.18
CA ILE A 293 8.02 -12.60 -7.07
C ILE A 293 7.11 -11.38 -7.01
N GLY A 294 7.67 -10.17 -7.07
CA GLY A 294 6.91 -8.91 -7.06
C GLY A 294 5.95 -8.80 -8.25
N PHE A 295 6.37 -9.23 -9.43
CA PHE A 295 5.54 -9.28 -10.63
C PHE A 295 4.32 -10.18 -10.44
N GLN A 296 4.50 -11.36 -9.84
CA GLN A 296 3.41 -12.28 -9.55
C GLN A 296 2.45 -11.72 -8.48
N LEU A 297 3.00 -11.20 -7.38
CA LEU A 297 2.21 -10.63 -6.28
C LEU A 297 1.42 -9.40 -6.69
N SER A 298 1.94 -8.59 -7.61
CA SER A 298 1.32 -7.32 -8.04
C SER A 298 0.13 -7.47 -9.00
N LYS A 299 -0.26 -8.71 -9.32
CA LYS A 299 -1.43 -8.96 -10.17
C LYS A 299 -2.72 -8.67 -9.40
N ASP A 300 -3.55 -7.75 -9.90
CA ASP A 300 -4.89 -7.45 -9.38
C ASP A 300 -4.93 -7.20 -7.86
N LEU A 301 -4.18 -6.20 -7.41
CA LEU A 301 -4.13 -5.81 -6.00
C LEU A 301 -5.37 -5.01 -5.58
N PRO A 302 -5.81 -5.16 -4.32
CA PRO A 302 -6.84 -4.29 -3.77
C PRO A 302 -6.36 -2.83 -3.75
N SER A 303 -7.29 -1.90 -3.92
CA SER A 303 -6.99 -0.47 -4.05
C SER A 303 -8.05 0.42 -3.43
N ALA A 304 -7.63 1.33 -2.55
CA ALA A 304 -8.52 2.36 -2.01
C ALA A 304 -9.12 3.31 -3.08
N LYS A 305 -8.66 3.22 -4.33
CA LYS A 305 -9.15 4.05 -5.45
C LYS A 305 -10.45 3.55 -6.08
N SER A 306 -10.87 2.32 -5.78
CA SER A 306 -12.18 1.78 -6.18
C SER A 306 -13.34 2.38 -5.41
N CYS A 307 -13.05 3.19 -4.38
CA CYS A 307 -14.04 3.82 -3.51
C CYS A 307 -14.11 5.33 -3.76
N LYS A 308 -15.32 5.89 -3.69
CA LYS A 308 -15.53 7.33 -3.58
C LYS A 308 -15.24 7.77 -2.15
N ARG A 309 -14.44 8.81 -2.00
CA ARG A 309 -14.03 9.35 -0.68
C ARG A 309 -14.60 10.72 -0.36
N LYS A 310 -15.42 11.26 -1.26
CA LYS A 310 -16.19 12.49 -1.08
C LYS A 310 -17.62 12.26 -1.54
N ARG A 311 -18.58 12.85 -0.82
CA ARG A 311 -19.98 12.79 -1.21
C ARG A 311 -20.17 13.49 -2.56
N GLY A 312 -20.81 12.80 -3.53
CA GLY A 312 -21.00 13.32 -4.89
C GLY A 312 -19.79 13.20 -5.82
N GLU A 313 -18.70 12.53 -5.43
CA GLU A 313 -17.59 12.18 -6.31
C GLU A 313 -18.06 11.15 -7.34
N LYS A 314 -17.73 11.35 -8.63
CA LYS A 314 -17.95 10.31 -9.66
C LYS A 314 -16.90 9.22 -9.48
N ALA A 315 -17.30 7.97 -9.66
CA ALA A 315 -16.41 6.81 -9.58
C ALA A 315 -15.43 6.79 -10.75
#